data_0b0914c9432f0ff6474b910431149475
#
_entry.id   0b0914c9432f0ff6474b910431149475
#
_cell.length_a   1.000
_cell.length_b   1.000
_cell.length_c   1.000
_cell.angle_alpha   90.00
_cell.angle_beta   90.00
_cell.angle_gamma   90.00
#
_symmetry.space_group_name_H-M   'P 1'
#
loop_
_entity.id
_entity.type
_entity.pdbx_description
1 polymer ?
#
loop_
_entity_poly.entity_id
_entity_poly.type
_entity_poly.pdbx_seq_one_letter_code
_entity_poly.pdbx_strand_id
1 'polypeptide(L)'
;MGVIVITGGSRGIGASTAEQCARQGMGVILTYKTNGQAAQSVASRIELAGGKAVALELDVADVSSFGIFRTAVVQALQATWGVSTLSGLVNNAGHGLFNPLESVTESQFDSLLNVHLKGPFFLTQALLSLMEEGAGIVNLTSATTRVATAGVAPYAAFKGGLDVLTRYMAKEFGARRIRANAVSPGAIRTELGGGLNDEFEALLASQTALGRVGEPQDVARVIAMLLSEEGRWINAQTIEVAGGYII
;
A
#
# COMPACT_ATOMS: atom_id res chain seq x y z
N MET A 1 -16.17 8.19 12.18
CA MET A 1 -14.95 8.52 11.44
C MET A 1 -13.96 7.39 11.66
N GLY A 2 -13.68 6.58 10.66
CA GLY A 2 -12.75 5.47 10.77
C GLY A 2 -11.30 5.93 10.67
N VAL A 3 -10.38 5.19 11.31
CA VAL A 3 -8.92 5.45 11.22
C VAL A 3 -8.24 4.31 10.47
N ILE A 4 -7.35 4.64 9.55
CA ILE A 4 -6.63 3.68 8.73
C ILE A 4 -5.13 3.77 8.93
N VAL A 5 -4.43 2.65 8.73
CA VAL A 5 -2.96 2.61 8.66
C VAL A 5 -2.54 2.48 7.19
N ILE A 6 -1.56 3.29 6.76
CA ILE A 6 -0.97 3.24 5.41
C ILE A 6 0.53 3.05 5.55
N THR A 7 1.06 1.91 5.10
CA THR A 7 2.49 1.67 5.11
C THR A 7 3.20 2.39 3.96
N GLY A 8 4.38 2.98 4.23
CA GLY A 8 5.13 3.73 3.21
C GLY A 8 4.41 4.99 2.75
N GLY A 9 3.80 5.74 3.68
CA GLY A 9 2.97 6.92 3.42
C GLY A 9 3.74 8.23 3.21
N SER A 10 5.07 8.22 3.19
CA SER A 10 5.88 9.45 3.10
C SER A 10 6.01 10.02 1.68
N ARG A 11 5.72 9.23 0.63
CA ARG A 11 5.83 9.64 -0.79
C ARG A 11 4.96 8.78 -1.71
N GLY A 12 4.90 9.17 -2.99
CA GLY A 12 4.29 8.40 -4.07
C GLY A 12 2.83 8.02 -3.81
N ILE A 13 2.47 6.78 -4.12
CA ILE A 13 1.11 6.26 -3.97
C ILE A 13 0.66 6.34 -2.50
N GLY A 14 1.54 6.00 -1.55
CA GLY A 14 1.19 6.01 -0.12
C GLY A 14 0.82 7.41 0.39
N ALA A 15 1.60 8.44 0.05
CA ALA A 15 1.30 9.83 0.42
C ALA A 15 0.00 10.32 -0.23
N SER A 16 -0.17 10.04 -1.54
CA SER A 16 -1.39 10.39 -2.26
C SER A 16 -2.63 9.68 -1.68
N THR A 17 -2.48 8.40 -1.26
CA THR A 17 -3.54 7.65 -0.59
C THR A 17 -3.90 8.27 0.77
N ALA A 18 -2.87 8.66 1.56
CA ALA A 18 -3.08 9.31 2.84
C ALA A 18 -3.91 10.60 2.71
N GLU A 19 -3.53 11.45 1.77
CA GLU A 19 -4.25 12.70 1.48
C GLU A 19 -5.67 12.44 0.93
N GLN A 20 -5.84 11.45 0.05
CA GLN A 20 -7.15 11.12 -0.53
C GLN A 20 -8.11 10.56 0.51
N CYS A 21 -7.66 9.64 1.38
CA CYS A 21 -8.46 9.09 2.46
C CYS A 21 -8.85 10.18 3.49
N ALA A 22 -7.89 11.07 3.83
CA ALA A 22 -8.18 12.18 4.73
C ALA A 22 -9.23 13.15 4.14
N ARG A 23 -9.20 13.43 2.83
CA ARG A 23 -10.25 14.23 2.14
C ARG A 23 -11.63 13.58 2.21
N GLN A 24 -11.71 12.25 2.33
CA GLN A 24 -12.96 11.51 2.54
C GLN A 24 -13.36 11.40 4.02
N GLY A 25 -12.66 12.11 4.91
CA GLY A 25 -12.98 12.16 6.34
C GLY A 25 -12.38 11.01 7.17
N MET A 26 -11.47 10.19 6.62
CA MET A 26 -10.77 9.16 7.39
C MET A 26 -9.61 9.77 8.19
N GLY A 27 -9.39 9.30 9.42
CA GLY A 27 -8.16 9.54 10.15
C GLY A 27 -7.03 8.68 9.57
N VAL A 28 -5.81 9.21 9.51
CA VAL A 28 -4.70 8.53 8.85
C VAL A 28 -3.51 8.35 9.77
N ILE A 29 -3.08 7.11 9.98
CA ILE A 29 -1.76 6.77 10.50
C ILE A 29 -0.91 6.36 9.29
N LEU A 30 0.03 7.21 8.90
CA LEU A 30 0.96 6.91 7.81
C LEU A 30 2.32 6.47 8.36
N THR A 31 2.99 5.52 7.68
CA THR A 31 4.30 5.07 8.16
C THR A 31 5.43 5.44 7.22
N TYR A 32 6.62 5.53 7.80
CA TYR A 32 7.89 5.74 7.11
C TYR A 32 8.97 4.84 7.71
N LYS A 33 10.01 4.51 6.91
CA LYS A 33 11.17 3.77 7.41
C LYS A 33 12.31 4.69 7.83
N THR A 34 12.69 5.66 6.97
CA THR A 34 13.89 6.49 7.16
C THR A 34 13.61 7.98 7.06
N ASN A 35 12.63 8.40 6.25
CA ASN A 35 12.38 9.83 6.02
C ASN A 35 11.16 10.32 6.81
N GLY A 36 11.40 10.53 8.12
CA GLY A 36 10.38 11.07 9.04
C GLY A 36 9.92 12.48 8.66
N GLN A 37 10.84 13.32 8.15
CA GLN A 37 10.50 14.69 7.74
C GLN A 37 9.51 14.70 6.57
N ALA A 38 9.70 13.84 5.57
CA ALA A 38 8.75 13.72 4.46
C ALA A 38 7.39 13.20 4.95
N ALA A 39 7.37 12.22 5.87
CA ALA A 39 6.14 11.72 6.46
C ALA A 39 5.39 12.81 7.25
N GLN A 40 6.12 13.58 8.07
CA GLN A 40 5.55 14.69 8.80
C GLN A 40 5.01 15.78 7.87
N SER A 41 5.67 16.04 6.74
CA SER A 41 5.17 16.99 5.73
C SER A 41 3.83 16.52 5.13
N VAL A 42 3.65 15.21 4.91
CA VAL A 42 2.34 14.65 4.48
C VAL A 42 1.29 14.85 5.56
N ALA A 43 1.60 14.52 6.82
CA ALA A 43 0.68 14.71 7.93
C ALA A 43 0.25 16.19 8.06
N SER A 44 1.20 17.13 8.00
CA SER A 44 0.91 18.57 8.06
C SER A 44 0.03 19.05 6.90
N ARG A 45 0.21 18.55 5.67
CA ARG A 45 -0.69 18.88 4.55
C ARG A 45 -2.12 18.38 4.78
N ILE A 46 -2.27 17.20 5.39
CA ILE A 46 -3.58 16.66 5.78
C ILE A 46 -4.23 17.54 6.85
N GLU A 47 -3.47 17.98 7.86
CA GLU A 47 -3.95 18.84 8.95
C GLU A 47 -4.35 20.22 8.43
N LEU A 48 -3.54 20.82 7.55
CA LEU A 48 -3.88 22.10 6.90
C LEU A 48 -5.16 22.01 6.05
N ALA A 49 -5.47 20.85 5.52
CA ALA A 49 -6.71 20.59 4.79
C ALA A 49 -7.90 20.22 5.71
N GLY A 50 -7.73 20.30 7.04
CA GLY A 50 -8.78 20.03 8.04
C GLY A 50 -8.93 18.56 8.43
N GLY A 51 -8.05 17.66 7.95
CA GLY A 51 -8.01 16.27 8.35
C GLY A 51 -7.17 16.03 9.63
N LYS A 52 -7.01 14.77 10.02
CA LYS A 52 -6.12 14.36 11.11
C LYS A 52 -5.19 13.24 10.65
N ALA A 53 -3.89 13.40 10.88
CA ALA A 53 -2.90 12.40 10.53
C ALA A 53 -1.80 12.30 11.59
N VAL A 54 -1.21 11.10 11.71
CA VAL A 54 -0.04 10.82 12.56
C VAL A 54 0.97 10.05 11.73
N ALA A 55 2.24 10.47 11.77
CA ALA A 55 3.35 9.75 11.15
C ALA A 55 4.05 8.87 12.21
N LEU A 56 4.18 7.57 11.94
CA LEU A 56 4.87 6.60 12.80
C LEU A 56 6.00 5.91 12.04
N GLU A 57 7.10 5.64 12.73
CA GLU A 57 8.19 4.86 12.15
C GLU A 57 7.82 3.37 12.07
N LEU A 58 8.12 2.73 10.93
CA LEU A 58 7.95 1.30 10.73
C LEU A 58 8.84 0.81 9.58
N ASP A 59 9.71 -0.15 9.85
CA ASP A 59 10.30 -1.00 8.82
C ASP A 59 9.44 -2.26 8.65
N VAL A 60 8.72 -2.35 7.54
CA VAL A 60 7.86 -3.52 7.25
C VAL A 60 8.66 -4.81 7.01
N ALA A 61 9.97 -4.73 6.83
CA ALA A 61 10.85 -5.90 6.73
C ALA A 61 11.20 -6.49 8.10
N ASP A 62 11.07 -5.71 9.18
CA ASP A 62 11.39 -6.14 10.54
C ASP A 62 10.14 -6.57 11.32
N VAL A 63 9.78 -7.85 11.19
CA VAL A 63 8.63 -8.44 11.89
C VAL A 63 8.75 -8.33 13.41
N SER A 64 9.97 -8.31 13.96
CA SER A 64 10.19 -8.24 15.41
C SER A 64 9.72 -6.90 16.01
N SER A 65 9.67 -5.84 15.21
CA SER A 65 9.21 -4.50 15.61
C SER A 65 7.67 -4.36 15.66
N PHE A 66 6.90 -5.29 15.10
CA PHE A 66 5.45 -5.12 14.93
C PHE A 66 4.67 -5.07 16.24
N GLY A 67 5.15 -5.72 17.30
CA GLY A 67 4.56 -5.60 18.64
C GLY A 67 4.66 -4.18 19.20
N ILE A 68 5.83 -3.55 19.04
CA ILE A 68 6.08 -2.16 19.46
C ILE A 68 5.24 -1.21 18.59
N PHE A 69 5.24 -1.42 17.28
CA PHE A 69 4.43 -0.63 16.34
C PHE A 69 2.94 -0.71 16.68
N ARG A 70 2.41 -1.90 16.96
CA ARG A 70 1.01 -2.07 17.40
C ARG A 70 0.69 -1.23 18.63
N THR A 71 1.60 -1.17 19.60
CA THR A 71 1.44 -0.34 20.80
C THR A 71 1.39 1.14 20.44
N ALA A 72 2.28 1.61 19.55
CA ALA A 72 2.28 2.99 19.07
C ALA A 72 0.98 3.34 18.32
N VAL A 73 0.44 2.41 17.51
CA VAL A 73 -0.87 2.58 16.85
C VAL A 73 -1.99 2.76 17.88
N VAL A 74 -2.05 1.92 18.93
CA VAL A 74 -3.06 2.04 19.99
C VAL A 74 -2.98 3.41 20.68
N GLN A 75 -1.77 3.86 21.00
CA GLN A 75 -1.55 5.18 21.61
C GLN A 75 -2.00 6.32 20.67
N ALA A 76 -1.65 6.24 19.39
CA ALA A 76 -2.05 7.23 18.40
C ALA A 76 -3.58 7.28 18.22
N LEU A 77 -4.24 6.13 18.13
CA LEU A 77 -5.71 6.02 18.05
C LEU A 77 -6.38 6.74 19.20
N GLN A 78 -5.94 6.44 20.43
CA GLN A 78 -6.53 7.03 21.63
C GLN A 78 -6.22 8.52 21.73
N ALA A 79 -4.97 8.94 21.52
CA ALA A 79 -4.53 10.32 21.73
C ALA A 79 -5.11 11.28 20.70
N THR A 80 -5.23 10.85 19.41
CA THR A 80 -5.61 11.75 18.31
C THR A 80 -7.10 11.71 18.01
N TRP A 81 -7.72 10.52 18.11
CA TRP A 81 -9.12 10.32 17.70
C TRP A 81 -10.05 9.86 18.84
N GLY A 82 -9.52 9.44 20.00
CA GLY A 82 -10.32 8.91 21.12
C GLY A 82 -10.98 7.56 20.80
N VAL A 83 -10.42 6.78 19.87
CA VAL A 83 -10.95 5.48 19.44
C VAL A 83 -9.93 4.38 19.74
N SER A 84 -10.38 3.11 19.70
CA SER A 84 -9.53 1.94 19.98
C SER A 84 -9.37 1.00 18.78
N THR A 85 -10.03 1.29 17.64
CA THR A 85 -10.08 0.39 16.48
C THR A 85 -9.63 1.06 15.21
N LEU A 86 -9.21 0.24 14.25
CA LEU A 86 -8.87 0.62 12.89
C LEU A 86 -10.00 0.24 11.94
N SER A 87 -10.37 1.14 11.05
CA SER A 87 -11.28 0.85 9.93
C SER A 87 -10.56 0.35 8.67
N GLY A 88 -9.23 0.39 8.62
CA GLY A 88 -8.52 -0.12 7.46
C GLY A 88 -7.00 -0.20 7.59
N LEU A 89 -6.42 -1.01 6.68
CA LEU A 89 -4.98 -1.17 6.50
C LEU A 89 -4.64 -1.15 5.02
N VAL A 90 -3.66 -0.33 4.63
CA VAL A 90 -3.09 -0.30 3.29
C VAL A 90 -1.65 -0.79 3.34
N ASN A 91 -1.39 -1.98 2.84
CA ASN A 91 -0.05 -2.52 2.65
C ASN A 91 0.53 -1.97 1.34
N ASN A 92 1.11 -0.77 1.41
CA ASN A 92 1.67 -0.05 0.26
C ASN A 92 3.20 0.01 0.27
N ALA A 93 3.85 -0.07 1.44
CA ALA A 93 5.31 0.04 1.52
C ALA A 93 6.01 -0.92 0.54
N GLY A 94 7.04 -0.41 -0.12
CA GLY A 94 7.77 -1.20 -1.09
C GLY A 94 9.01 -0.49 -1.63
N HIS A 95 9.89 -1.28 -2.22
CA HIS A 95 11.02 -0.80 -3.02
C HIS A 95 11.14 -1.63 -4.30
N GLY A 96 11.79 -1.08 -5.32
CA GLY A 96 12.09 -1.78 -6.55
C GLY A 96 13.51 -2.34 -6.53
N LEU A 97 13.71 -3.43 -7.25
CA LEU A 97 15.01 -3.95 -7.64
C LEU A 97 14.91 -4.33 -9.11
N PHE A 98 15.89 -3.90 -9.89
CA PHE A 98 16.03 -4.28 -11.29
C PHE A 98 17.32 -5.07 -11.45
N ASN A 99 17.20 -6.40 -11.59
CA ASN A 99 18.33 -7.31 -11.79
C ASN A 99 17.90 -8.55 -12.60
N PRO A 100 18.65 -8.97 -13.63
CA PRO A 100 18.36 -10.22 -14.34
C PRO A 100 18.25 -11.40 -13.40
N LEU A 101 17.35 -12.33 -13.70
CA LEU A 101 17.02 -13.46 -12.83
C LEU A 101 18.25 -14.27 -12.43
N GLU A 102 19.18 -14.51 -13.37
CA GLU A 102 20.43 -15.26 -13.15
C GLU A 102 21.43 -14.53 -12.23
N SER A 103 21.24 -13.24 -11.98
CA SER A 103 22.16 -12.40 -11.18
C SER A 103 21.57 -11.98 -9.83
N VAL A 104 20.32 -12.36 -9.55
CA VAL A 104 19.69 -12.04 -8.25
C VAL A 104 20.40 -12.79 -7.13
N THR A 105 20.90 -12.04 -6.14
CA THR A 105 21.49 -12.63 -4.93
C THR A 105 20.41 -13.03 -3.92
N GLU A 106 20.75 -14.00 -3.04
CA GLU A 106 19.86 -14.40 -1.93
C GLU A 106 19.46 -13.20 -1.06
N SER A 107 20.40 -12.32 -0.73
CA SER A 107 20.12 -11.09 0.05
C SER A 107 19.13 -10.15 -0.64
N GLN A 108 19.22 -10.00 -1.96
CA GLN A 108 18.26 -9.20 -2.74
C GLN A 108 16.88 -9.86 -2.75
N PHE A 109 16.83 -11.18 -2.92
CA PHE A 109 15.61 -11.96 -2.86
C PHE A 109 14.92 -11.82 -1.49
N ASP A 110 15.67 -12.01 -0.39
CA ASP A 110 15.17 -11.90 0.97
C ASP A 110 14.69 -10.48 1.30
N SER A 111 15.39 -9.46 0.82
CA SER A 111 14.97 -8.07 0.98
C SER A 111 13.59 -7.83 0.34
N LEU A 112 13.38 -8.31 -0.88
CA LEU A 112 12.08 -8.20 -1.57
C LEU A 112 11.00 -9.06 -0.89
N LEU A 113 11.31 -10.29 -0.50
CA LEU A 113 10.39 -11.17 0.23
C LEU A 113 9.91 -10.51 1.51
N ASN A 114 10.86 -9.99 2.31
CA ASN A 114 10.54 -9.41 3.61
C ASN A 114 9.62 -8.20 3.48
N VAL A 115 9.81 -7.34 2.47
CA VAL A 115 9.02 -6.13 2.29
C VAL A 115 7.69 -6.42 1.58
N HIS A 116 7.68 -7.27 0.53
CA HIS A 116 6.53 -7.38 -0.36
C HIS A 116 5.55 -8.51 -0.04
N LEU A 117 5.96 -9.49 0.78
CA LEU A 117 5.09 -10.62 1.14
C LEU A 117 5.07 -10.88 2.65
N LYS A 118 6.24 -11.10 3.26
CA LYS A 118 6.33 -11.44 4.69
C LYS A 118 5.84 -10.29 5.58
N GLY A 119 6.27 -9.06 5.29
CA GLY A 119 5.84 -7.87 6.03
C GLY A 119 4.33 -7.68 6.02
N PRO A 120 3.67 -7.58 4.85
CA PRO A 120 2.20 -7.51 4.76
C PRO A 120 1.47 -8.62 5.49
N PHE A 121 1.96 -9.87 5.44
CA PHE A 121 1.37 -10.99 6.15
C PHE A 121 1.37 -10.76 7.67
N PHE A 122 2.55 -10.58 8.25
CA PHE A 122 2.70 -10.48 9.70
C PHE A 122 2.22 -9.14 10.27
N LEU A 123 2.30 -8.05 9.51
CA LEU A 123 1.75 -6.77 9.93
C LEU A 123 0.20 -6.84 9.99
N THR A 124 -0.42 -7.44 8.99
CA THR A 124 -1.88 -7.69 9.01
C THR A 124 -2.25 -8.52 10.23
N GLN A 125 -1.51 -9.61 10.51
CA GLN A 125 -1.74 -10.44 11.70
C GLN A 125 -1.59 -9.63 13.00
N ALA A 126 -0.56 -8.81 13.14
CA ALA A 126 -0.30 -8.00 14.33
C ALA A 126 -1.39 -6.95 14.59
N LEU A 127 -1.97 -6.37 13.53
CA LEU A 127 -3.01 -5.34 13.62
C LEU A 127 -4.43 -5.90 13.59
N LEU A 128 -4.62 -7.18 13.25
CA LEU A 128 -5.95 -7.76 13.04
C LEU A 128 -6.88 -7.61 14.25
N SER A 129 -6.36 -7.73 15.48
CA SER A 129 -7.16 -7.57 16.69
C SER A 129 -7.62 -6.11 16.93
N LEU A 130 -6.99 -5.13 16.29
CA LEU A 130 -7.39 -3.73 16.34
C LEU A 130 -8.41 -3.37 15.25
N MET A 131 -8.57 -4.21 14.23
CA MET A 131 -9.51 -3.93 13.15
C MET A 131 -10.94 -4.09 13.62
N GLU A 132 -11.78 -3.11 13.36
CA GLU A 132 -13.22 -3.19 13.65
C GLU A 132 -13.95 -4.13 12.67
N GLU A 133 -15.16 -4.50 13.00
CA GLU A 133 -16.04 -5.23 12.07
C GLU A 133 -16.32 -4.39 10.83
N GLY A 134 -16.20 -4.98 9.66
CA GLY A 134 -16.37 -4.28 8.38
C GLY A 134 -15.13 -3.52 7.87
N ALA A 135 -14.00 -3.55 8.58
CA ALA A 135 -12.77 -2.91 8.15
C ALA A 135 -12.32 -3.36 6.76
N GLY A 136 -11.52 -2.53 6.09
CA GLY A 136 -10.95 -2.80 4.77
C GLY A 136 -9.44 -3.03 4.79
N ILE A 137 -8.97 -4.06 4.09
CA ILE A 137 -7.55 -4.27 3.80
C ILE A 137 -7.33 -4.04 2.32
N VAL A 138 -6.34 -3.21 1.96
CA VAL A 138 -5.91 -3.02 0.57
C VAL A 138 -4.43 -3.36 0.46
N ASN A 139 -4.12 -4.34 -0.38
CA ASN A 139 -2.75 -4.75 -0.68
C ASN A 139 -2.31 -4.19 -2.03
N LEU A 140 -1.19 -3.45 -2.08
CA LEU A 140 -0.60 -2.97 -3.32
C LEU A 140 0.20 -4.10 -3.97
N THR A 141 -0.36 -4.64 -5.08
CA THR A 141 0.31 -5.61 -5.96
C THR A 141 1.00 -4.89 -7.12
N SER A 142 0.96 -5.40 -8.33
CA SER A 142 1.59 -4.77 -9.50
C SER A 142 1.07 -5.42 -10.79
N ALA A 143 0.98 -4.68 -11.87
CA ALA A 143 0.72 -5.21 -13.21
C ALA A 143 1.78 -6.24 -13.65
N THR A 144 2.97 -6.25 -13.04
CA THR A 144 4.01 -7.28 -13.28
C THR A 144 3.58 -8.70 -12.89
N THR A 145 2.48 -8.87 -12.17
CA THR A 145 1.88 -10.19 -11.91
C THR A 145 1.20 -10.77 -13.16
N ARG A 146 0.82 -9.92 -14.10
CA ARG A 146 0.22 -10.28 -15.39
C ARG A 146 1.18 -10.11 -16.56
N VAL A 147 1.97 -9.03 -16.53
CA VAL A 147 2.92 -8.68 -17.59
C VAL A 147 4.33 -9.06 -17.16
N ALA A 148 4.95 -10.00 -17.87
CA ALA A 148 6.33 -10.38 -17.59
C ALA A 148 7.30 -9.29 -18.08
N THR A 149 7.99 -8.67 -17.12
CA THR A 149 9.03 -7.67 -17.36
C THR A 149 10.39 -8.24 -16.95
N ALA A 150 11.37 -8.24 -17.83
CA ALA A 150 12.72 -8.68 -17.52
C ALA A 150 13.31 -7.88 -16.34
N GLY A 151 14.09 -8.51 -15.49
CA GLY A 151 14.79 -7.87 -14.38
C GLY A 151 13.97 -7.68 -13.09
N VAL A 152 12.68 -8.04 -13.06
CA VAL A 152 11.83 -7.85 -11.85
C VAL A 152 11.19 -9.16 -11.35
N ALA A 153 11.73 -10.31 -11.74
CA ALA A 153 11.10 -11.61 -11.47
C ALA A 153 10.80 -11.89 -9.98
N PRO A 154 11.71 -11.68 -9.00
CA PRO A 154 11.40 -11.92 -7.60
C PRO A 154 10.31 -10.96 -7.08
N TYR A 155 10.39 -9.68 -7.47
CA TYR A 155 9.36 -8.70 -7.12
C TYR A 155 7.98 -9.14 -7.62
N ALA A 156 7.89 -9.53 -8.89
CA ALA A 156 6.64 -10.00 -9.50
C ALA A 156 6.10 -11.27 -8.80
N ALA A 157 6.98 -12.21 -8.45
CA ALA A 157 6.61 -13.42 -7.72
C ALA A 157 6.01 -13.11 -6.35
N PHE A 158 6.61 -12.17 -5.58
CA PHE A 158 6.07 -11.79 -4.26
C PHE A 158 4.79 -10.97 -4.37
N LYS A 159 4.66 -10.12 -5.39
CA LYS A 159 3.41 -9.42 -5.68
C LYS A 159 2.29 -10.39 -6.10
N GLY A 160 2.62 -11.45 -6.84
CA GLY A 160 1.70 -12.56 -7.13
C GLY A 160 1.30 -13.34 -5.88
N GLY A 161 2.27 -13.62 -5.00
CA GLY A 161 2.01 -14.21 -3.69
C GLY A 161 1.09 -13.35 -2.83
N LEU A 162 1.27 -12.04 -2.82
CA LEU A 162 0.43 -11.09 -2.10
C LEU A 162 -1.00 -11.04 -2.69
N ASP A 163 -1.13 -11.18 -4.02
CA ASP A 163 -2.42 -11.29 -4.69
C ASP A 163 -3.20 -12.53 -4.25
N VAL A 164 -2.53 -13.69 -4.18
CA VAL A 164 -3.12 -14.91 -3.62
C VAL A 164 -3.49 -14.72 -2.15
N LEU A 165 -2.57 -14.20 -1.34
CA LEU A 165 -2.78 -13.93 0.09
C LEU A 165 -3.99 -13.03 0.34
N THR A 166 -4.25 -12.06 -0.52
CA THR A 166 -5.41 -11.16 -0.43
C THR A 166 -6.73 -11.96 -0.43
N ARG A 167 -6.86 -12.97 -1.29
CA ARG A 167 -8.04 -13.83 -1.34
C ARG A 167 -8.21 -14.67 -0.08
N TYR A 168 -7.11 -15.15 0.51
CA TYR A 168 -7.13 -15.85 1.80
C TYR A 168 -7.53 -14.94 2.95
N MET A 169 -6.99 -13.72 3.02
CA MET A 169 -7.42 -12.71 4.00
C MET A 169 -8.92 -12.43 3.90
N ALA A 170 -9.43 -12.24 2.68
CA ALA A 170 -10.86 -12.00 2.44
C ALA A 170 -11.73 -13.17 2.91
N LYS A 171 -11.28 -14.41 2.71
CA LYS A 171 -11.99 -15.61 3.13
C LYS A 171 -11.97 -15.82 4.64
N GLU A 172 -10.79 -15.71 5.24
CA GLU A 172 -10.60 -16.01 6.67
C GLU A 172 -11.19 -14.94 7.58
N PHE A 173 -11.15 -13.67 7.16
CA PHE A 173 -11.65 -12.55 7.97
C PHE A 173 -13.11 -12.20 7.68
N GLY A 174 -13.73 -12.87 6.71
CA GLY A 174 -15.10 -12.61 6.27
C GLY A 174 -16.15 -12.77 7.36
N ALA A 175 -15.95 -13.65 8.37
CA ALA A 175 -16.84 -13.77 9.52
C ALA A 175 -16.93 -12.47 10.36
N ARG A 176 -15.87 -11.65 10.33
CA ARG A 176 -15.81 -10.31 10.93
C ARG A 176 -16.20 -9.20 9.94
N ARG A 177 -16.72 -9.55 8.76
CA ARG A 177 -17.04 -8.63 7.65
C ARG A 177 -15.83 -7.82 7.17
N ILE A 178 -14.60 -8.19 7.58
CA ILE A 178 -13.38 -7.54 7.09
C ILE A 178 -13.18 -7.94 5.64
N ARG A 179 -13.03 -6.93 4.79
CA ARG A 179 -12.79 -7.10 3.35
C ARG A 179 -11.29 -7.01 3.06
N ALA A 180 -10.83 -7.76 2.10
CA ALA A 180 -9.46 -7.64 1.60
C ALA A 180 -9.47 -7.62 0.06
N ASN A 181 -8.86 -6.58 -0.52
CA ASN A 181 -8.71 -6.42 -1.95
C ASN A 181 -7.28 -6.07 -2.31
N ALA A 182 -6.89 -6.39 -3.53
CA ALA A 182 -5.63 -5.96 -4.11
C ALA A 182 -5.87 -4.82 -5.11
N VAL A 183 -4.95 -3.88 -5.13
CA VAL A 183 -4.85 -2.88 -6.20
C VAL A 183 -3.55 -3.16 -6.94
N SER A 184 -3.64 -3.29 -8.27
CA SER A 184 -2.53 -3.63 -9.17
C SER A 184 -2.19 -2.43 -10.05
N PRO A 185 -1.25 -1.54 -9.63
CA PRO A 185 -0.85 -0.41 -10.45
C PRO A 185 -0.06 -0.85 -11.67
N GLY A 186 -0.23 -0.12 -12.79
CA GLY A 186 0.67 -0.15 -13.93
C GLY A 186 1.91 0.72 -13.71
N ALA A 187 2.40 1.34 -14.77
CA ALA A 187 3.45 2.35 -14.70
C ALA A 187 2.90 3.63 -14.06
N ILE A 188 3.41 3.99 -12.89
CA ILE A 188 2.99 5.17 -12.13
C ILE A 188 4.20 6.07 -11.88
N ARG A 189 4.03 7.37 -12.07
CA ARG A 189 5.07 8.39 -11.83
C ARG A 189 5.41 8.47 -10.34
N THR A 190 6.41 7.70 -9.93
CA THR A 190 6.93 7.63 -8.56
C THR A 190 8.45 7.49 -8.58
N GLU A 191 9.08 7.60 -7.43
CA GLU A 191 10.51 7.34 -7.25
C GLU A 191 10.85 5.84 -7.08
N LEU A 192 9.88 4.94 -7.23
CA LEU A 192 10.11 3.51 -7.10
C LEU A 192 11.12 3.05 -8.17
N GLY A 193 12.15 2.30 -7.75
CA GLY A 193 13.17 1.79 -8.67
C GLY A 193 14.09 2.87 -9.29
N GLY A 194 14.12 4.08 -8.71
CA GLY A 194 14.95 5.18 -9.20
C GLY A 194 14.21 6.24 -10.02
N GLY A 195 12.88 6.08 -10.14
CA GLY A 195 12.02 7.02 -10.89
C GLY A 195 11.96 6.72 -12.39
N LEU A 196 11.31 7.62 -13.11
CA LEU A 196 11.16 7.57 -14.57
C LEU A 196 11.96 8.73 -15.19
N ASN A 197 12.83 8.45 -16.14
CA ASN A 197 13.36 9.47 -17.03
C ASN A 197 12.42 9.64 -18.22
N ASP A 198 12.59 10.72 -19.01
CA ASP A 198 11.68 11.08 -20.11
C ASP A 198 11.56 9.97 -21.16
N GLU A 199 12.67 9.30 -21.51
CA GLU A 199 12.70 8.24 -22.52
C GLU A 199 11.93 6.99 -22.03
N PHE A 200 12.19 6.57 -20.80
CA PHE A 200 11.52 5.41 -20.20
C PHE A 200 10.03 5.69 -19.96
N GLU A 201 9.71 6.91 -19.56
CA GLU A 201 8.31 7.33 -19.41
C GLU A 201 7.57 7.32 -20.75
N ALA A 202 8.17 7.86 -21.81
CA ALA A 202 7.59 7.84 -23.16
C ALA A 202 7.35 6.39 -23.66
N LEU A 203 8.30 5.49 -23.38
CA LEU A 203 8.14 4.07 -23.70
C LEU A 203 6.94 3.46 -22.96
N LEU A 204 6.83 3.65 -21.65
CA LEU A 204 5.72 3.11 -20.84
C LEU A 204 4.37 3.74 -21.24
N ALA A 205 4.35 5.03 -21.56
CA ALA A 205 3.18 5.73 -22.07
C ALA A 205 2.70 5.15 -23.40
N SER A 206 3.62 4.82 -24.32
CA SER A 206 3.29 4.20 -25.61
C SER A 206 2.70 2.79 -25.48
N GLN A 207 2.99 2.10 -24.37
CA GLN A 207 2.46 0.77 -24.04
C GLN A 207 1.15 0.84 -23.22
N THR A 208 0.69 2.03 -22.89
CA THR A 208 -0.52 2.28 -22.10
C THR A 208 -1.63 2.80 -22.99
N ALA A 209 -2.78 2.15 -23.02
CA ALA A 209 -3.89 2.51 -23.93
C ALA A 209 -4.37 3.96 -23.74
N LEU A 210 -4.30 4.51 -22.50
CA LEU A 210 -4.61 5.91 -22.24
C LEU A 210 -3.47 6.89 -22.58
N GLY A 211 -2.37 6.44 -23.20
CA GLY A 211 -1.30 7.26 -23.77
C GLY A 211 -0.44 8.01 -22.75
N ARG A 212 -0.48 7.63 -21.48
CA ARG A 212 0.34 8.23 -20.40
C ARG A 212 0.66 7.21 -19.33
N VAL A 213 1.69 7.47 -18.55
CA VAL A 213 1.87 6.83 -17.25
C VAL A 213 0.80 7.36 -16.27
N GLY A 214 0.46 6.56 -15.27
CA GLY A 214 -0.46 6.97 -14.21
C GLY A 214 0.22 7.92 -13.22
N GLU A 215 -0.59 8.71 -12.54
CA GLU A 215 -0.18 9.51 -11.39
C GLU A 215 -0.53 8.78 -10.08
N PRO A 216 0.17 9.03 -8.97
CA PRO A 216 -0.16 8.46 -7.67
C PRO A 216 -1.65 8.63 -7.29
N GLN A 217 -2.27 9.75 -7.70
CA GLN A 217 -3.68 10.06 -7.45
C GLN A 217 -4.64 9.12 -8.20
N ASP A 218 -4.25 8.59 -9.36
CA ASP A 218 -5.09 7.64 -10.11
C ASP A 218 -5.29 6.36 -9.27
N VAL A 219 -4.23 5.90 -8.60
CA VAL A 219 -4.26 4.72 -7.71
C VAL A 219 -4.92 5.05 -6.37
N ALA A 220 -4.58 6.19 -5.77
CA ALA A 220 -5.07 6.60 -4.46
C ALA A 220 -6.60 6.70 -4.38
N ARG A 221 -7.24 7.18 -5.45
CA ARG A 221 -8.71 7.27 -5.53
C ARG A 221 -9.38 5.91 -5.45
N VAL A 222 -8.82 4.90 -6.12
CA VAL A 222 -9.35 3.53 -6.08
C VAL A 222 -9.15 2.91 -4.70
N ILE A 223 -7.98 3.12 -4.07
CA ILE A 223 -7.73 2.64 -2.70
C ILE A 223 -8.72 3.28 -1.73
N ALA A 224 -8.93 4.59 -1.79
CA ALA A 224 -9.86 5.28 -0.91
C ALA A 224 -11.31 4.81 -1.12
N MET A 225 -11.74 4.58 -2.36
CA MET A 225 -13.05 4.00 -2.69
C MET A 225 -13.20 2.59 -2.08
N LEU A 226 -12.17 1.74 -2.18
CA LEU A 226 -12.22 0.39 -1.60
C LEU A 226 -12.32 0.39 -0.06
N LEU A 227 -11.82 1.44 0.60
CA LEU A 227 -11.89 1.61 2.06
C LEU A 227 -13.20 2.28 2.54
N SER A 228 -13.96 2.86 1.63
CA SER A 228 -15.21 3.59 1.92
C SER A 228 -16.46 2.69 1.79
N GLU A 229 -17.64 3.26 2.02
CA GLU A 229 -18.93 2.60 1.86
C GLU A 229 -19.21 2.18 0.40
N GLU A 230 -18.66 2.92 -0.58
CA GLU A 230 -18.82 2.57 -1.99
C GLU A 230 -18.18 1.22 -2.32
N GLY A 231 -17.11 0.85 -1.58
CA GLY A 231 -16.42 -0.42 -1.72
C GLY A 231 -17.02 -1.58 -0.92
N ARG A 232 -18.11 -1.38 -0.15
CA ARG A 232 -18.61 -2.36 0.84
C ARG A 232 -18.94 -3.75 0.31
N TRP A 233 -19.24 -3.87 -0.99
CA TRP A 233 -19.55 -5.16 -1.64
C TRP A 233 -18.41 -5.69 -2.51
N ILE A 234 -17.24 -5.03 -2.49
CA ILE A 234 -16.04 -5.47 -3.19
C ILE A 234 -15.14 -6.21 -2.21
N ASN A 235 -14.93 -7.51 -2.44
CA ASN A 235 -14.11 -8.37 -1.59
C ASN A 235 -13.38 -9.42 -2.43
N ALA A 236 -12.16 -9.78 -2.05
CA ALA A 236 -11.31 -10.77 -2.73
C ALA A 236 -10.96 -10.42 -4.19
N GLN A 237 -11.05 -9.14 -4.57
CA GLN A 237 -10.79 -8.69 -5.94
C GLN A 237 -9.37 -8.14 -6.08
N THR A 238 -8.84 -8.29 -7.29
CA THR A 238 -7.65 -7.57 -7.77
C THR A 238 -8.10 -6.55 -8.79
N ILE A 239 -8.00 -5.27 -8.43
CA ILE A 239 -8.39 -4.16 -9.31
C ILE A 239 -7.14 -3.60 -9.96
N GLU A 240 -7.03 -3.77 -11.28
CA GLU A 240 -5.92 -3.19 -12.03
C GLU A 240 -6.16 -1.71 -12.30
N VAL A 241 -5.22 -0.88 -11.87
CA VAL A 241 -5.23 0.57 -12.08
C VAL A 241 -4.01 0.94 -12.92
N ALA A 242 -4.08 0.61 -14.21
CA ALA A 242 -2.93 0.62 -15.10
C ALA A 242 -3.16 1.39 -16.41
N GLY A 243 -4.33 2.03 -16.60
CA GLY A 243 -4.63 2.77 -17.82
C GLY A 243 -4.65 1.91 -19.11
N GLY A 244 -4.82 0.59 -18.98
CA GLY A 244 -4.71 -0.34 -20.11
C GLY A 244 -3.25 -0.61 -20.51
N TYR A 245 -2.36 -0.76 -19.54
CA TYR A 245 -0.96 -1.10 -19.78
C TYR A 245 -0.84 -2.53 -20.31
N ILE A 246 -0.34 -2.67 -21.53
CA ILE A 246 -0.13 -3.95 -22.25
C ILE A 246 -1.36 -4.87 -22.16
N ILE A 247 -2.45 -4.46 -22.79
CA ILE A 247 -3.70 -5.23 -22.96
C ILE A 247 -3.73 -5.93 -24.33
#